data_56d562e771389d0ade894491ae60b52b
#
_entry.id   56d562e771389d0ade894491ae60b52b
#
_cell.length_a   1.000
_cell.length_b   1.000
_cell.length_c   1.000
_cell.angle_alpha   90.00
_cell.angle_beta   90.00
_cell.angle_gamma   90.00
#
_symmetry.space_group_name_H-M   'P 1'
#
loop_
_entity.id
_entity.type
_entity.pdbx_description
1 polymer ?
#
loop_
_entity_poly.entity_id
_entity_poly.type
_entity_poly.pdbx_seq_one_letter_code
_entity_poly.pdbx_strand_id
1 'polypeptide(L)'
;CMVGSCGTCEMCESDYEQWCTSTPGTLWTYRADAEGNPTTGGYSRGFTVREDFALHVPESLDFSACAPLLCAGITTYSPLKHYNVGPGSRVAILGMGGLGHVGVQIAKAMGADVSVISHGRSKEADARRFGADHFYATSEEGVLDSLRGSFDLILCTVSADGLDYAGYMAALRPYGVFVDVGLPTEPVSLPLRAFVNGGKSFAGSQIGGIAETQEMLDFCAEHGVIPQVEMITGEEIT
;
A
#
# COMPACT_ATOMS: atom_id res chain seq x y z
N CYS A 1 -11.14 -3.44 -3.43
CA CYS A 1 -11.62 -2.48 -4.42
C CYS A 1 -13.00 -1.99 -4.07
N MET A 2 -13.35 -0.80 -4.50
CA MET A 2 -14.70 -0.23 -4.40
C MET A 2 -15.44 -0.36 -5.72
N VAL A 3 -16.76 -0.36 -5.66
CA VAL A 3 -17.64 -0.50 -6.81
C VAL A 3 -18.75 0.55 -6.88
N GLY A 4 -18.74 1.47 -5.92
CA GLY A 4 -19.69 2.57 -5.87
C GLY A 4 -19.40 3.54 -4.74
N SER A 5 -19.89 4.75 -4.94
CA SER A 5 -19.94 5.83 -3.95
C SER A 5 -21.09 6.77 -4.31
N CYS A 6 -21.37 7.80 -3.53
CA CYS A 6 -22.46 8.73 -3.86
C CYS A 6 -22.16 9.63 -5.07
N GLY A 7 -20.91 9.90 -5.37
CA GLY A 7 -20.48 10.78 -6.46
C GLY A 7 -20.68 12.28 -6.22
N THR A 8 -21.27 12.70 -5.08
CA THR A 8 -21.72 14.08 -4.87
C THR A 8 -21.30 14.69 -3.54
N CYS A 9 -20.61 13.95 -2.66
CA CYS A 9 -20.02 14.55 -1.46
C CYS A 9 -18.64 15.12 -1.77
N GLU A 10 -18.15 15.98 -0.91
CA GLU A 10 -16.84 16.63 -1.06
C GLU A 10 -15.70 15.65 -1.37
N MET A 11 -15.70 14.48 -0.71
CA MET A 11 -14.69 13.46 -0.95
C MET A 11 -14.78 12.88 -2.35
N CYS A 12 -15.99 12.54 -2.83
CA CYS A 12 -16.18 12.00 -4.18
C CYS A 12 -15.88 13.04 -5.26
N GLU A 13 -16.26 14.31 -5.06
CA GLU A 13 -15.97 15.41 -5.99
C GLU A 13 -14.46 15.75 -6.05
N SER A 14 -13.70 15.29 -5.05
CA SER A 14 -12.25 15.48 -4.93
C SER A 14 -11.45 14.21 -5.32
N ASP A 15 -12.06 13.23 -5.98
CA ASP A 15 -11.45 11.96 -6.36
C ASP A 15 -10.97 11.09 -5.16
N TYR A 16 -11.67 11.19 -4.03
CA TYR A 16 -11.44 10.38 -2.82
C TYR A 16 -12.67 9.51 -2.49
N GLU A 17 -13.18 8.78 -3.47
CA GLU A 17 -14.39 7.95 -3.33
C GLU A 17 -14.25 6.88 -2.23
N GLN A 18 -13.02 6.44 -1.93
CA GLN A 18 -12.72 5.51 -0.83
C GLN A 18 -13.12 6.07 0.55
N TRP A 19 -13.28 7.38 0.66
CA TRP A 19 -13.70 8.08 1.89
C TRP A 19 -15.05 8.80 1.72
N CYS A 20 -15.93 8.25 0.90
CA CYS A 20 -17.28 8.78 0.72
C CYS A 20 -18.01 8.95 2.06
N THR A 21 -18.49 10.16 2.35
CA THR A 21 -19.10 10.54 3.63
C THR A 21 -20.63 10.37 3.64
N SER A 22 -21.24 9.94 2.54
CA SER A 22 -22.67 9.70 2.47
C SER A 22 -23.07 8.39 3.17
N THR A 23 -24.39 8.17 3.27
CA THR A 23 -24.94 6.88 3.68
C THR A 23 -25.48 6.18 2.43
N PRO A 24 -25.06 4.96 2.13
CA PRO A 24 -24.26 3.98 2.94
C PRO A 24 -22.74 4.17 2.90
N GLY A 25 -22.19 5.19 2.25
CA GLY A 25 -20.76 5.40 2.09
C GLY A 25 -20.20 4.74 0.85
N THR A 26 -18.95 4.33 0.91
CA THR A 26 -18.27 3.59 -0.16
C THR A 26 -18.77 2.16 -0.22
N LEU A 27 -19.17 1.70 -1.41
CA LEU A 27 -19.57 0.33 -1.65
C LEU A 27 -18.33 -0.52 -2.01
N TRP A 28 -18.10 -1.57 -1.25
CA TRP A 28 -16.96 -2.46 -1.39
C TRP A 28 -17.34 -3.77 -2.09
N THR A 29 -16.44 -4.32 -2.90
CA THR A 29 -16.68 -5.56 -3.64
C THR A 29 -16.93 -6.80 -2.78
N TYR A 30 -16.50 -6.79 -1.51
CA TYR A 30 -16.60 -7.97 -0.62
C TYR A 30 -17.13 -7.64 0.77
N ARG A 31 -18.18 -6.87 0.82
CA ARG A 31 -18.97 -6.64 2.05
C ARG A 31 -20.45 -6.88 1.79
N ALA A 32 -21.12 -5.86 1.27
CA ALA A 32 -22.52 -5.90 0.91
C ALA A 32 -22.80 -4.83 -0.15
N ASP A 33 -23.82 -5.07 -0.97
CA ASP A 33 -24.40 -4.06 -1.86
C ASP A 33 -25.17 -2.98 -1.07
N ALA A 34 -25.78 -2.04 -1.80
CA ALA A 34 -26.57 -0.97 -1.19
C ALA A 34 -27.81 -1.45 -0.44
N GLU A 35 -28.33 -2.62 -0.78
CA GLU A 35 -29.48 -3.29 -0.17
C GLU A 35 -29.07 -4.19 1.01
N GLY A 36 -27.78 -4.35 1.28
CA GLY A 36 -27.24 -5.18 2.35
C GLY A 36 -27.03 -6.64 1.99
N ASN A 37 -27.16 -7.04 0.71
CA ASN A 37 -26.86 -8.39 0.29
C ASN A 37 -25.33 -8.60 0.22
N PRO A 38 -24.80 -9.75 0.69
CA PRO A 38 -23.37 -10.00 0.68
C PRO A 38 -22.83 -10.05 -0.76
N THR A 39 -21.69 -9.39 -0.99
CA THR A 39 -20.95 -9.44 -2.25
C THR A 39 -19.74 -10.35 -2.11
N THR A 40 -19.39 -11.09 -3.15
CA THR A 40 -18.33 -12.09 -3.17
C THR A 40 -17.09 -11.62 -3.96
N GLY A 41 -17.03 -10.35 -4.32
CA GLY A 41 -15.92 -9.76 -5.05
C GLY A 41 -15.72 -10.38 -6.42
N GLY A 42 -14.45 -10.66 -6.77
CA GLY A 42 -14.08 -11.25 -8.05
C GLY A 42 -14.35 -12.75 -8.20
N TYR A 43 -14.83 -13.43 -7.17
CA TYR A 43 -15.17 -14.86 -7.22
C TYR A 43 -16.50 -15.12 -7.92
N SER A 44 -16.63 -14.64 -9.17
CA SER A 44 -17.82 -14.78 -9.98
C SER A 44 -17.47 -14.83 -11.48
N ARG A 45 -18.37 -15.43 -12.30
CA ARG A 45 -18.19 -15.48 -13.76
C ARG A 45 -18.57 -14.18 -14.47
N GLY A 46 -19.23 -13.29 -13.79
CA GLY A 46 -19.66 -11.99 -14.31
C GLY A 46 -19.96 -11.05 -13.14
N PHE A 47 -19.72 -9.78 -13.37
CA PHE A 47 -19.94 -8.75 -12.37
C PHE A 47 -20.55 -7.51 -13.04
N THR A 48 -21.57 -6.93 -12.43
CA THR A 48 -22.17 -5.68 -12.89
C THR A 48 -21.69 -4.55 -11.99
N VAL A 49 -21.12 -3.53 -12.59
CA VAL A 49 -20.59 -2.35 -11.89
C VAL A 49 -20.97 -1.09 -12.66
N ARG A 50 -21.06 0.04 -11.99
CA ARG A 50 -21.21 1.34 -12.64
C ARG A 50 -19.99 1.62 -13.52
N GLU A 51 -20.20 2.25 -14.67
CA GLU A 51 -19.12 2.51 -15.65
C GLU A 51 -18.01 3.41 -15.09
N ASP A 52 -18.35 4.33 -14.18
CA ASP A 52 -17.40 5.23 -13.50
C ASP A 52 -16.49 4.51 -12.49
N PHE A 53 -16.77 3.24 -12.17
CA PHE A 53 -15.92 2.37 -11.37
C PHE A 53 -15.22 1.28 -12.19
N ALA A 54 -15.34 1.33 -13.51
CA ALA A 54 -14.61 0.47 -14.43
C ALA A 54 -13.31 1.18 -14.87
N LEU A 55 -12.19 0.49 -14.72
CA LEU A 55 -10.86 1.01 -15.07
C LEU A 55 -10.39 0.43 -16.39
N HIS A 56 -9.66 1.23 -17.15
CA HIS A 56 -8.97 0.76 -18.33
C HIS A 56 -7.66 0.08 -17.95
N VAL A 57 -7.46 -1.17 -18.37
CA VAL A 57 -6.18 -1.87 -18.20
C VAL A 57 -5.30 -1.57 -19.41
N PRO A 58 -4.13 -0.93 -19.24
CA PRO A 58 -3.19 -0.69 -20.33
C PRO A 58 -2.79 -2.00 -21.03
N GLU A 59 -2.72 -1.98 -22.37
CA GLU A 59 -2.41 -3.17 -23.18
C GLU A 59 -1.03 -3.80 -22.88
N SER A 60 -0.10 -3.01 -22.35
CA SER A 60 1.24 -3.46 -21.94
C SER A 60 1.27 -4.22 -20.62
N LEU A 61 0.19 -4.17 -19.82
CA LEU A 61 0.09 -4.93 -18.57
C LEU A 61 -0.50 -6.32 -18.84
N ASP A 62 0.17 -7.35 -18.33
CA ASP A 62 -0.38 -8.70 -18.30
C ASP A 62 -1.64 -8.71 -17.40
N PHE A 63 -2.75 -9.20 -17.97
CA PHE A 63 -4.06 -9.21 -17.27
C PHE A 63 -4.01 -10.01 -15.97
N SER A 64 -3.21 -11.09 -15.93
CA SER A 64 -3.03 -11.92 -14.72
C SER A 64 -2.32 -11.15 -13.60
N ALA A 65 -1.38 -10.29 -13.95
CA ALA A 65 -0.63 -9.46 -13.00
C ALA A 65 -1.39 -8.18 -12.60
N CYS A 66 -2.38 -7.74 -13.40
CA CYS A 66 -3.12 -6.50 -13.14
C CYS A 66 -4.02 -6.59 -11.90
N ALA A 67 -4.66 -7.73 -11.66
CA ALA A 67 -5.61 -7.87 -10.55
C ALA A 67 -5.04 -7.47 -9.17
N PRO A 68 -3.82 -7.88 -8.77
CA PRO A 68 -3.23 -7.44 -7.50
C PRO A 68 -2.93 -5.93 -7.45
N LEU A 69 -2.69 -5.27 -8.59
CA LEU A 69 -2.46 -3.82 -8.62
C LEU A 69 -3.67 -3.04 -8.14
N LEU A 70 -4.88 -3.52 -8.40
CA LEU A 70 -6.13 -2.88 -7.95
C LEU A 70 -6.36 -2.95 -6.43
N CYS A 71 -5.47 -3.60 -5.70
CA CYS A 71 -5.45 -3.61 -4.24
C CYS A 71 -4.06 -3.24 -3.73
N ALA A 72 -3.06 -4.13 -3.88
CA ALA A 72 -1.71 -3.90 -3.40
C ALA A 72 -1.02 -2.72 -4.10
N GLY A 73 -1.25 -2.55 -5.41
CA GLY A 73 -0.70 -1.43 -6.19
C GLY A 73 -1.18 -0.10 -5.65
N ILE A 74 -2.48 0.14 -5.69
CA ILE A 74 -3.05 1.43 -5.25
C ILE A 74 -2.82 1.70 -3.76
N THR A 75 -2.86 0.67 -2.90
CA THR A 75 -2.61 0.83 -1.46
C THR A 75 -1.19 1.32 -1.16
N THR A 76 -0.22 0.94 -1.99
CA THR A 76 1.17 1.37 -1.82
C THR A 76 1.49 2.62 -2.64
N TYR A 77 0.88 2.80 -3.80
CA TYR A 77 1.07 3.96 -4.67
C TYR A 77 0.54 5.25 -4.04
N SER A 78 -0.71 5.23 -3.54
CA SER A 78 -1.38 6.41 -3.01
C SER A 78 -0.58 7.13 -1.91
N PRO A 79 -0.13 6.46 -0.83
CA PRO A 79 0.66 7.15 0.18
C PRO A 79 2.04 7.60 -0.32
N LEU A 80 2.71 6.85 -1.20
CA LEU A 80 4.00 7.25 -1.76
C LEU A 80 3.85 8.53 -2.59
N LYS A 81 2.82 8.62 -3.41
CA LYS A 81 2.48 9.81 -4.18
C LYS A 81 2.08 10.98 -3.26
N HIS A 82 1.18 10.75 -2.29
CA HIS A 82 0.70 11.77 -1.37
C HIS A 82 1.83 12.47 -0.62
N TYR A 83 2.85 11.71 -0.22
CA TYR A 83 4.04 12.26 0.46
C TYR A 83 5.15 12.65 -0.50
N ASN A 84 4.86 12.80 -1.80
CA ASN A 84 5.78 13.27 -2.83
C ASN A 84 7.09 12.48 -2.88
N VAL A 85 7.01 11.15 -2.80
CA VAL A 85 8.17 10.28 -2.97
C VAL A 85 8.71 10.42 -4.40
N GLY A 86 10.03 10.59 -4.50
CA GLY A 86 10.71 10.81 -5.77
C GLY A 86 12.23 10.74 -5.61
N PRO A 87 12.98 11.22 -6.62
CA PRO A 87 14.44 11.24 -6.57
C PRO A 87 14.98 11.95 -5.31
N GLY A 88 15.85 11.27 -4.59
CA GLY A 88 16.41 11.77 -3.33
C GLY A 88 15.61 11.42 -2.07
N SER A 89 14.40 10.86 -2.20
CA SER A 89 13.64 10.34 -1.06
C SER A 89 14.24 9.02 -0.57
N ARG A 90 14.43 8.87 0.74
CA ARG A 90 14.86 7.64 1.39
C ARG A 90 13.63 6.94 1.99
N VAL A 91 13.19 5.89 1.33
CA VAL A 91 11.95 5.19 1.67
C VAL A 91 12.25 3.81 2.23
N ALA A 92 11.66 3.48 3.36
CA ALA A 92 11.66 2.11 3.86
C ALA A 92 10.29 1.45 3.65
N ILE A 93 10.28 0.27 3.04
CA ILE A 93 9.11 -0.61 2.98
C ILE A 93 9.26 -1.62 4.13
N LEU A 94 8.37 -1.53 5.10
CA LEU A 94 8.32 -2.46 6.22
C LEU A 94 7.40 -3.63 5.87
N GLY A 95 7.98 -4.80 5.76
CA GLY A 95 7.34 -6.02 5.30
C GLY A 95 7.60 -6.30 3.80
N MET A 96 7.76 -7.59 3.48
CA MET A 96 8.03 -8.07 2.12
C MET A 96 7.04 -9.18 1.77
N GLY A 97 5.76 -8.86 1.88
CA GLY A 97 4.62 -9.70 1.51
C GLY A 97 3.97 -9.24 0.20
N GLY A 98 2.67 -9.56 0.03
CA GLY A 98 1.90 -9.19 -1.16
C GLY A 98 1.87 -7.70 -1.46
N LEU A 99 1.75 -6.83 -0.43
CA LEU A 99 1.83 -5.38 -0.62
C LEU A 99 3.28 -4.91 -0.76
N GLY A 100 4.17 -5.41 0.11
CA GLY A 100 5.54 -4.90 0.19
C GLY A 100 6.33 -5.06 -1.10
N HIS A 101 6.20 -6.21 -1.81
CA HIS A 101 6.94 -6.41 -3.06
C HIS A 101 6.49 -5.47 -4.19
N VAL A 102 5.22 -5.07 -4.21
CA VAL A 102 4.70 -4.06 -5.14
C VAL A 102 5.16 -2.67 -4.71
N GLY A 103 5.07 -2.36 -3.40
CA GLY A 103 5.54 -1.09 -2.85
C GLY A 103 7.01 -0.81 -3.11
N VAL A 104 7.88 -1.83 -3.04
CA VAL A 104 9.31 -1.71 -3.42
C VAL A 104 9.47 -1.30 -4.88
N GLN A 105 8.77 -1.97 -5.80
CA GLN A 105 8.84 -1.67 -7.22
C GLN A 105 8.33 -0.26 -7.52
N ILE A 106 7.20 0.14 -6.94
CA ILE A 106 6.61 1.47 -7.13
C ILE A 106 7.54 2.55 -6.59
N ALA A 107 8.04 2.42 -5.35
CA ALA A 107 8.95 3.41 -4.77
C ALA A 107 10.24 3.54 -5.59
N LYS A 108 10.76 2.42 -6.11
CA LYS A 108 11.93 2.42 -6.99
C LYS A 108 11.65 3.09 -8.33
N ALA A 109 10.50 2.82 -8.94
CA ALA A 109 10.06 3.46 -10.17
C ALA A 109 9.85 4.98 -10.01
N MET A 110 9.41 5.43 -8.82
CA MET A 110 9.36 6.86 -8.47
C MET A 110 10.75 7.50 -8.29
N GLY A 111 11.82 6.71 -8.27
CA GLY A 111 13.21 7.19 -8.17
C GLY A 111 13.75 7.30 -6.74
N ALA A 112 13.10 6.70 -5.77
CA ALA A 112 13.55 6.69 -4.38
C ALA A 112 14.79 5.79 -4.16
N ASP A 113 15.53 6.09 -3.10
CA ASP A 113 16.47 5.16 -2.46
C ASP A 113 15.66 4.23 -1.54
N VAL A 114 15.51 2.97 -1.94
CA VAL A 114 14.55 2.04 -1.35
C VAL A 114 15.23 1.05 -0.42
N SER A 115 14.81 1.06 0.82
CA SER A 115 15.18 0.08 1.84
C SER A 115 14.03 -0.87 2.11
N VAL A 116 14.32 -2.15 2.30
CA VAL A 116 13.35 -3.11 2.85
C VAL A 116 13.73 -3.45 4.28
N ILE A 117 12.75 -3.39 5.18
CA ILE A 117 12.87 -3.86 6.55
C ILE A 117 11.97 -5.09 6.71
N SER A 118 12.55 -6.23 7.07
CA SER A 118 11.84 -7.50 7.26
C SER A 118 12.31 -8.18 8.54
N HIS A 119 11.55 -9.18 9.04
CA HIS A 119 11.96 -9.88 10.25
C HIS A 119 13.30 -10.61 10.06
N GLY A 120 13.44 -11.40 8.99
CA GLY A 120 14.64 -12.18 8.69
C GLY A 120 15.11 -11.99 7.26
N ARG A 121 16.29 -12.56 6.93
CA ARG A 121 16.94 -12.38 5.63
C ARG A 121 16.41 -13.26 4.50
N SER A 122 15.47 -14.16 4.75
CA SER A 122 14.99 -15.12 3.73
C SER A 122 14.45 -14.47 2.46
N LYS A 123 14.00 -13.22 2.56
CA LYS A 123 13.42 -12.44 1.45
C LYS A 123 14.39 -11.40 0.85
N GLU A 124 15.66 -11.39 1.25
CA GLU A 124 16.61 -10.38 0.78
C GLU A 124 16.87 -10.47 -0.73
N ALA A 125 17.03 -11.69 -1.26
CA ALA A 125 17.25 -11.88 -2.70
C ALA A 125 16.07 -11.37 -3.53
N ASP A 126 14.84 -11.63 -3.07
CA ASP A 126 13.63 -11.14 -3.72
C ASP A 126 13.51 -9.61 -3.62
N ALA A 127 13.80 -9.03 -2.46
CA ALA A 127 13.78 -7.58 -2.28
C ALA A 127 14.74 -6.89 -3.27
N ARG A 128 15.96 -7.41 -3.41
CA ARG A 128 16.94 -6.92 -4.38
C ARG A 128 16.45 -7.06 -5.82
N ARG A 129 15.85 -8.19 -6.16
CA ARG A 129 15.28 -8.44 -7.49
C ARG A 129 14.16 -7.45 -7.84
N PHE A 130 13.36 -7.03 -6.87
CA PHE A 130 12.31 -6.02 -7.03
C PHE A 130 12.81 -4.58 -6.97
N GLY A 131 14.11 -4.36 -6.78
CA GLY A 131 14.73 -3.05 -6.87
C GLY A 131 15.08 -2.38 -5.54
N ALA A 132 15.05 -3.10 -4.41
CA ALA A 132 15.53 -2.55 -3.15
C ALA A 132 17.05 -2.30 -3.20
N ASP A 133 17.45 -1.09 -2.81
CA ASP A 133 18.86 -0.70 -2.71
C ASP A 133 19.49 -1.22 -1.40
N HIS A 134 18.69 -1.35 -0.34
CA HIS A 134 19.12 -1.82 0.97
C HIS A 134 18.15 -2.82 1.57
N PHE A 135 18.68 -3.69 2.45
CA PHE A 135 17.86 -4.67 3.17
C PHE A 135 18.32 -4.79 4.62
N TYR A 136 17.37 -4.77 5.54
CA TYR A 136 17.62 -4.84 6.98
C TYR A 136 16.73 -5.91 7.63
N ALA A 137 17.34 -6.76 8.46
CA ALA A 137 16.62 -7.80 9.18
C ALA A 137 16.45 -7.44 10.66
N THR A 138 15.22 -7.27 11.15
CA THR A 138 14.98 -6.87 12.55
C THR A 138 15.29 -7.97 13.56
N SER A 139 15.52 -9.21 13.13
CA SER A 139 16.06 -10.29 13.97
C SER A 139 17.53 -10.07 14.34
N GLU A 140 18.22 -9.14 13.69
CA GLU A 140 19.61 -8.80 14.01
C GLU A 140 19.62 -7.73 15.10
N GLU A 141 20.41 -7.99 16.16
CA GLU A 141 20.50 -7.10 17.29
C GLU A 141 21.01 -5.69 16.90
N GLY A 142 20.35 -4.66 17.38
CA GLY A 142 20.75 -3.27 17.16
C GLY A 142 20.44 -2.70 15.77
N VAL A 143 19.80 -3.46 14.87
CA VAL A 143 19.53 -3.00 13.51
C VAL A 143 18.68 -1.72 13.50
N LEU A 144 17.60 -1.64 14.29
CA LEU A 144 16.75 -0.44 14.33
C LEU A 144 17.49 0.77 14.91
N ASP A 145 18.39 0.56 15.87
CA ASP A 145 19.21 1.65 16.41
C ASP A 145 20.20 2.18 15.37
N SER A 146 20.75 1.31 14.51
CA SER A 146 21.65 1.72 13.42
C SER A 146 20.92 2.55 12.34
N LEU A 147 19.61 2.42 12.22
CA LEU A 147 18.77 3.11 11.25
C LEU A 147 18.21 4.45 11.75
N ARG A 148 18.62 4.91 12.94
CA ARG A 148 18.13 6.16 13.53
C ARG A 148 18.29 7.35 12.60
N GLY A 149 17.18 8.03 12.27
CA GLY A 149 17.16 9.21 11.41
C GLY A 149 17.46 8.93 9.93
N SER A 150 17.28 7.70 9.47
CA SER A 150 17.65 7.30 8.11
C SER A 150 16.59 7.59 7.05
N PHE A 151 15.31 7.59 7.40
CA PHE A 151 14.23 7.56 6.42
C PHE A 151 13.38 8.83 6.42
N ASP A 152 12.96 9.23 5.22
CA ASP A 152 11.97 10.27 5.00
C ASP A 152 10.56 9.71 5.22
N LEU A 153 10.34 8.47 4.75
CA LEU A 153 9.08 7.77 4.84
C LEU A 153 9.32 6.28 5.16
N ILE A 154 8.51 5.75 6.06
CA ILE A 154 8.37 4.30 6.28
C ILE A 154 6.95 3.92 5.90
N LEU A 155 6.79 3.05 4.90
CA LEU A 155 5.51 2.46 4.53
C LEU A 155 5.39 1.07 5.16
N CYS A 156 4.54 0.95 6.16
CA CYS A 156 4.28 -0.31 6.86
C CYS A 156 3.18 -1.10 6.16
N THR A 157 3.55 -2.29 5.68
CA THR A 157 2.61 -3.25 5.05
C THR A 157 2.36 -4.48 5.91
N VAL A 158 2.75 -4.41 7.18
CA VAL A 158 2.66 -5.52 8.14
C VAL A 158 1.43 -5.36 9.02
N SER A 159 0.63 -6.41 9.14
CA SER A 159 -0.56 -6.46 10.01
C SER A 159 -0.30 -7.23 11.32
N ALA A 160 0.97 -7.42 11.71
CA ALA A 160 1.30 -8.12 12.94
C ALA A 160 1.14 -7.21 14.17
N ASP A 161 0.65 -7.79 15.26
CA ASP A 161 0.63 -7.14 16.56
C ASP A 161 2.04 -7.08 17.16
N GLY A 162 2.30 -6.09 18.02
CA GLY A 162 3.54 -5.98 18.77
C GLY A 162 4.74 -5.45 18.00
N LEU A 163 4.53 -4.72 16.90
CA LEU A 163 5.61 -4.02 16.19
C LEU A 163 6.29 -2.99 17.11
N ASP A 164 7.62 -2.85 16.99
CA ASP A 164 8.38 -1.80 17.69
C ASP A 164 8.19 -0.43 17.01
N TYR A 165 7.01 0.14 17.19
CA TYR A 165 6.72 1.47 16.65
C TYR A 165 7.68 2.55 17.17
N ALA A 166 8.21 2.41 18.39
CA ALA A 166 9.18 3.37 18.93
C ALA A 166 10.49 3.33 18.17
N GLY A 167 11.00 2.14 17.86
CA GLY A 167 12.18 1.94 17.02
C GLY A 167 12.00 2.45 15.61
N TYR A 168 10.86 2.14 14.96
CA TYR A 168 10.57 2.66 13.62
C TYR A 168 10.40 4.17 13.60
N MET A 169 9.72 4.76 14.58
CA MET A 169 9.65 6.22 14.71
C MET A 169 11.03 6.84 14.95
N ALA A 170 11.94 6.16 15.64
CA ALA A 170 13.32 6.63 15.80
C ALA A 170 14.10 6.56 14.48
N ALA A 171 13.81 5.60 13.60
CA ALA A 171 14.44 5.47 12.30
C ALA A 171 14.03 6.57 11.29
N LEU A 172 12.91 7.26 11.52
CA LEU A 172 12.55 8.44 10.75
C LEU A 172 13.45 9.64 11.09
N ARG A 173 13.84 10.41 10.06
CA ARG A 173 14.46 11.73 10.24
C ARG A 173 13.46 12.76 10.79
N PRO A 174 13.91 13.96 11.20
CA PRO A 174 13.01 15.06 11.49
C PRO A 174 12.03 15.32 10.31
N TYR A 175 10.76 15.54 10.64
CA TYR A 175 9.63 15.66 9.68
C TYR A 175 9.36 14.43 8.82
N GLY A 176 9.97 13.28 9.11
CA GLY A 176 9.64 12.02 8.46
C GLY A 176 8.27 11.50 8.86
N VAL A 177 7.69 10.65 8.01
CA VAL A 177 6.36 10.08 8.19
C VAL A 177 6.40 8.55 8.23
N PHE A 178 5.69 7.97 9.18
CA PHE A 178 5.34 6.56 9.21
C PHE A 178 3.91 6.40 8.68
N VAL A 179 3.74 5.70 7.58
CA VAL A 179 2.42 5.43 7.00
C VAL A 179 2.09 3.96 7.21
N ASP A 180 1.00 3.69 7.91
CA ASP A 180 0.52 2.34 8.16
C ASP A 180 -0.63 2.00 7.19
N VAL A 181 -0.46 0.95 6.42
CA VAL A 181 -1.49 0.34 5.58
C VAL A 181 -1.81 -1.10 6.03
N GLY A 182 -1.14 -1.55 7.10
CA GLY A 182 -1.46 -2.77 7.81
C GLY A 182 -2.70 -2.61 8.69
N LEU A 183 -3.28 -3.72 9.10
CA LEU A 183 -4.45 -3.76 9.98
C LEU A 183 -4.16 -4.68 11.17
N PRO A 184 -3.41 -4.21 12.19
CA PRO A 184 -3.21 -4.96 13.42
C PRO A 184 -4.56 -5.20 14.10
N THR A 185 -4.68 -6.31 14.82
CA THR A 185 -5.93 -6.66 15.53
C THR A 185 -6.02 -6.00 16.90
N GLU A 186 -4.88 -5.72 17.51
CA GLU A 186 -4.80 -5.09 18.83
C GLU A 186 -4.54 -3.58 18.73
N PRO A 187 -4.99 -2.80 19.72
CA PRO A 187 -4.69 -1.37 19.78
C PRO A 187 -3.19 -1.08 19.80
N VAL A 188 -2.76 -0.13 19.01
CA VAL A 188 -1.37 0.30 18.92
C VAL A 188 -1.05 1.39 19.92
N SER A 189 0.02 1.22 20.71
CA SER A 189 0.53 2.24 21.63
C SER A 189 1.66 3.03 20.96
N LEU A 190 1.48 4.34 20.83
CA LEU A 190 2.48 5.22 20.22
C LEU A 190 3.08 6.16 21.27
N PRO A 191 4.43 6.22 21.40
CA PRO A 191 5.08 7.11 22.35
C PRO A 191 5.07 8.55 21.84
N LEU A 192 4.23 9.40 22.42
CA LEU A 192 4.04 10.80 21.99
C LEU A 192 5.36 11.60 21.89
N ARG A 193 6.31 11.30 22.77
CA ARG A 193 7.64 11.92 22.76
C ARG A 193 8.42 11.69 21.46
N ALA A 194 8.18 10.54 20.78
CA ALA A 194 8.84 10.25 19.51
C ALA A 194 8.40 11.19 18.39
N PHE A 195 7.16 11.69 18.47
CA PHE A 195 6.62 12.66 17.52
C PHE A 195 7.12 14.06 17.80
N VAL A 196 7.06 14.50 19.05
CA VAL A 196 7.52 15.84 19.47
C VAL A 196 9.01 16.01 19.18
N ASN A 197 9.83 14.99 19.43
CA ASN A 197 11.24 15.00 19.11
C ASN A 197 11.50 14.79 17.62
N GLY A 198 11.29 15.83 16.82
CA GLY A 198 11.58 15.83 15.38
C GLY A 198 10.39 16.15 14.49
N GLY A 199 9.22 16.51 15.05
CA GLY A 199 8.05 16.89 14.26
C GLY A 199 7.56 15.77 13.34
N LYS A 200 7.71 14.51 13.76
CA LYS A 200 7.39 13.33 12.96
C LYS A 200 5.88 13.10 12.89
N SER A 201 5.44 12.39 11.87
CA SER A 201 4.02 12.05 11.67
C SER A 201 3.80 10.56 11.67
N PHE A 202 2.62 10.14 12.13
CA PHE A 202 2.07 8.80 11.94
C PHE A 202 0.73 8.96 11.21
N ALA A 203 0.57 8.24 10.11
CA ALA A 203 -0.58 8.37 9.25
C ALA A 203 -1.08 6.98 8.82
N GLY A 204 -2.37 6.89 8.49
CA GLY A 204 -2.95 5.75 7.79
C GLY A 204 -3.21 6.09 6.34
N SER A 205 -3.33 5.06 5.50
CA SER A 205 -3.80 5.18 4.12
C SER A 205 -4.61 3.94 3.76
N GLN A 206 -5.58 4.11 2.88
CA GLN A 206 -6.44 3.02 2.42
C GLN A 206 -6.72 3.19 0.93
N ILE A 207 -6.19 2.31 0.11
CA ILE A 207 -6.33 2.37 -1.36
C ILE A 207 -6.21 3.82 -1.88
N GLY A 208 -6.85 4.15 -3.01
CA GLY A 208 -6.95 5.48 -3.58
C GLY A 208 -8.29 5.64 -4.29
N GLY A 209 -8.61 6.83 -4.78
CA GLY A 209 -9.76 7.09 -5.61
C GLY A 209 -9.68 6.42 -6.97
N ILE A 210 -10.75 6.51 -7.76
CA ILE A 210 -10.80 5.86 -9.08
C ILE A 210 -9.80 6.49 -10.05
N ALA A 211 -9.75 7.82 -10.09
CA ALA A 211 -8.79 8.54 -10.95
C ALA A 211 -7.33 8.19 -10.57
N GLU A 212 -7.01 8.19 -9.27
CA GLU A 212 -5.67 7.81 -8.79
C GLU A 212 -5.35 6.33 -9.08
N THR A 213 -6.35 5.44 -9.04
CA THR A 213 -6.17 4.02 -9.37
C THR A 213 -5.88 3.84 -10.86
N GLN A 214 -6.54 4.61 -11.74
CA GLN A 214 -6.20 4.60 -13.17
C GLN A 214 -4.78 5.12 -13.40
N GLU A 215 -4.41 6.23 -12.79
CA GLU A 215 -3.05 6.77 -12.87
C GLU A 215 -1.99 5.76 -12.41
N MET A 216 -2.26 5.02 -11.33
CA MET A 216 -1.37 3.96 -10.84
C MET A 216 -1.22 2.83 -11.84
N LEU A 217 -2.29 2.42 -12.55
CA LEU A 217 -2.19 1.40 -13.60
C LEU A 217 -1.33 1.88 -14.78
N ASP A 218 -1.53 3.12 -15.21
CA ASP A 218 -0.75 3.73 -16.29
C ASP A 218 0.72 3.86 -15.89
N PHE A 219 0.99 4.29 -14.66
CA PHE A 219 2.34 4.35 -14.08
C PHE A 219 3.01 2.96 -14.05
N CYS A 220 2.30 1.94 -13.59
CA CYS A 220 2.82 0.57 -13.55
C CYS A 220 3.13 0.05 -14.96
N ALA A 221 2.28 0.36 -15.94
CA ALA A 221 2.49 -0.01 -17.33
C ALA A 221 3.73 0.67 -17.93
N GLU A 222 3.91 1.96 -17.67
CA GLU A 222 5.05 2.75 -18.16
C GLU A 222 6.38 2.29 -17.56
N HIS A 223 6.38 1.97 -16.27
CA HIS A 223 7.60 1.64 -15.52
C HIS A 223 7.86 0.13 -15.38
N GLY A 224 7.01 -0.73 -15.94
CA GLY A 224 7.18 -2.19 -15.88
C GLY A 224 7.02 -2.75 -14.45
N VAL A 225 6.17 -2.14 -13.63
CA VAL A 225 5.84 -2.65 -12.29
C VAL A 225 4.89 -3.82 -12.43
N ILE A 226 5.35 -5.01 -12.09
CA ILE A 226 4.59 -6.26 -12.25
C ILE A 226 4.57 -7.03 -10.93
N PRO A 227 3.39 -7.22 -10.32
CA PRO A 227 3.24 -8.10 -9.17
C PRO A 227 3.63 -9.53 -9.50
N GLN A 228 4.27 -10.20 -8.56
CA GLN A 228 4.50 -11.62 -8.67
C GLN A 228 3.24 -12.38 -8.27
N VAL A 229 2.71 -13.16 -9.20
CA VAL A 229 1.48 -13.95 -9.02
C VAL A 229 1.75 -15.43 -9.27
N GLU A 230 0.95 -16.28 -8.63
CA GLU A 230 0.84 -17.69 -8.92
C GLU A 230 -0.55 -17.93 -9.51
N MET A 231 -0.59 -18.54 -10.69
CA MET A 231 -1.85 -18.83 -11.39
C MET A 231 -2.39 -20.16 -10.91
N ILE A 232 -3.63 -20.16 -10.46
CA ILE A 232 -4.39 -21.34 -10.06
C ILE A 232 -5.67 -21.45 -10.88
N THR A 233 -6.22 -22.64 -10.96
CA THR A 233 -7.55 -22.87 -11.57
C THR A 233 -8.66 -22.56 -10.58
N GLY A 234 -9.89 -22.34 -11.07
CA GLY A 234 -11.06 -22.13 -10.21
C GLY A 234 -11.38 -23.32 -9.29
N GLU A 235 -10.91 -24.52 -9.64
CA GLU A 235 -11.08 -25.74 -8.84
C GLU A 235 -10.09 -25.82 -7.66
N GLU A 236 -8.98 -25.07 -7.72
CA GLU A 236 -7.97 -24.99 -6.65
C GLU A 236 -8.29 -23.92 -5.61
N ILE A 237 -9.40 -23.18 -5.79
CA ILE A 237 -9.90 -22.22 -4.80
C ILE A 237 -10.73 -22.98 -3.77
N THR A 238 -10.10 -23.59 -2.77
CA THR A 238 -10.82 -24.31 -1.68
C THR A 238 -10.21 -23.97 -0.32
#